data_3916b8beb87e6cb57b94e3b6bb36c07b
#
_entry.id   3916b8beb87e6cb57b94e3b6bb36c07b
#
_cell.length_a   1.000
_cell.length_b   1.000
_cell.length_c   1.000
_cell.angle_alpha   90.00
_cell.angle_beta   90.00
_cell.angle_gamma   90.00
#
_symmetry.space_group_name_H-M   'P 1'
#
loop_
_entity.id
_entity.type
_entity.pdbx_description
1 polymer ?
#
loop_
_entity_poly.entity_id
_entity_poly.type
_entity_poly.pdbx_seq_one_letter_code
_entity_poly.pdbx_strand_id
1 'polypeptide(L)'
;MRHGAPLPAQELLFQQLPLAGRRVQPSGGRDRRAMSCRSPDGRLPRPPAPAAPPPPPPPLLLLLLLLLLLAATVPPSLAEVSYATVYWIPAEKTVHVKNVLDKSGDAYGFYNNSVNTTGWGVLEIKAGYGSQTLSNEVIMFVAGFLEGYLTATHIHDHFINLYPQLIKKPSIVDKVQEFMEKQEQWTRNNIKYYKDDPFWRHTGYVMAQIDGLYLGAMKKSVLTGEKPMTLFQIQFLNAVGDLLDLIPSLSPTKNSSLKVFKRWDMGHCSALIKVLPGFENIYFAHSSWYTYAAMLRIYKHWDFSIRDKDTSSSRLSFSSYPGFLESLDDFYILSSGLVLLQTTNSVYNKTLLKLVTPQSLLAWQRVRVANMMANDGRQWAEIFSKYNSGTYNNQYMVLDLKKVKPKHSLDTGTLYIVEQIPSYVEYSEQTDVLRKGYWPSYNIPFHEKIYNWSGYPMLVQKLGLDYSYDLAPRAKIFRRDQGRVTDMASMKYVMRYNNYKKDPYSKGDPCNTICCREDLNSVDPSPGGCYDTKVADLYLASEYTAHAISGPTVQGGLPVFHWTRFNKTLHAGMPEAYNFDFITMKPILKPDIK
;
A
#
# COMPACT_ATOMS: atom_id res chain seq x y z
N MET A 1 -34.29 9.44 34.90
CA MET A 1 -34.12 10.83 35.42
C MET A 1 -32.64 11.10 35.55
N ARG A 2 -32.20 12.25 35.09
CA ARG A 2 -30.89 12.91 35.03
C ARG A 2 -30.05 12.56 33.80
N HIS A 3 -30.15 13.51 32.86
CA HIS A 3 -29.32 13.73 31.70
C HIS A 3 -27.90 14.15 32.11
N GLY A 4 -26.87 13.54 31.55
CA GLY A 4 -25.52 14.05 31.52
C GLY A 4 -25.24 14.64 30.13
N ALA A 5 -24.95 15.93 30.11
CA ALA A 5 -24.66 16.71 28.91
C ALA A 5 -23.30 16.35 28.30
N PRO A 6 -23.12 16.50 26.98
CA PRO A 6 -21.81 16.34 26.35
C PRO A 6 -20.94 17.58 26.62
N LEU A 7 -19.62 17.32 26.83
CA LEU A 7 -18.59 18.34 26.94
C LEU A 7 -18.40 19.08 25.61
N PRO A 8 -18.15 20.40 25.62
CA PRO A 8 -18.04 21.20 24.40
C PRO A 8 -16.71 20.99 23.67
N ALA A 9 -16.78 20.89 22.36
CA ALA A 9 -15.65 20.95 21.46
C ALA A 9 -14.97 22.33 21.58
N GLN A 10 -13.69 22.35 21.92
CA GLN A 10 -12.88 23.56 21.85
C GLN A 10 -12.46 23.79 20.39
N GLU A 11 -12.99 24.89 19.82
CA GLU A 11 -12.47 25.52 18.61
C GLU A 11 -11.02 25.95 18.82
N LEU A 12 -10.14 25.48 17.98
CA LEU A 12 -8.78 26.03 17.82
C LEU A 12 -8.68 26.67 16.44
N LEU A 13 -8.67 27.99 16.48
CA LEU A 13 -8.47 28.93 15.39
C LEU A 13 -7.21 28.59 14.55
N PHE A 14 -7.42 28.56 13.24
CA PHE A 14 -6.35 28.63 12.24
C PHE A 14 -5.76 30.04 12.20
N GLN A 15 -4.53 30.20 12.68
CA GLN A 15 -3.72 31.38 12.35
C GLN A 15 -2.97 31.11 11.06
N GLN A 16 -3.33 31.83 10.02
CA GLN A 16 -2.60 31.94 8.77
C GLN A 16 -1.35 32.82 8.99
N LEU A 17 -0.18 32.31 8.63
CA LEU A 17 1.05 33.09 8.50
C LEU A 17 1.13 33.65 7.07
N PRO A 18 1.44 34.95 6.89
CA PRO A 18 1.53 35.56 5.57
C PRO A 18 2.86 35.28 4.90
N LEU A 19 2.80 34.87 3.65
CA LEU A 19 3.94 34.80 2.74
C LEU A 19 4.34 36.22 2.30
N ALA A 20 5.50 36.66 2.75
CA ALA A 20 6.12 37.89 2.29
C ALA A 20 6.72 37.70 0.88
N GLY A 21 6.06 38.26 -0.12
CA GLY A 21 6.59 38.37 -1.47
C GLY A 21 7.65 39.47 -1.57
N ARG A 22 8.83 39.14 -2.04
CA ARG A 22 9.75 40.13 -2.60
C ARG A 22 9.76 40.04 -4.13
N ARG A 23 9.19 41.07 -4.74
CA ARG A 23 9.38 41.37 -6.16
C ARG A 23 10.79 42.00 -6.32
N VAL A 24 11.52 41.53 -7.30
CA VAL A 24 12.62 42.26 -7.91
C VAL A 24 12.28 42.43 -9.38
N GLN A 25 12.19 43.66 -9.82
CA GLN A 25 12.01 44.05 -11.22
C GLN A 25 13.36 44.05 -11.96
N PRO A 26 13.34 43.90 -13.28
CA PRO A 26 14.55 43.90 -14.10
C PRO A 26 14.83 45.32 -14.62
N SER A 27 16.10 45.73 -14.60
CA SER A 27 16.60 46.89 -15.35
C SER A 27 17.40 46.39 -16.54
N GLY A 28 16.97 46.86 -17.68
CA GLY A 28 17.63 46.61 -18.96
C GLY A 28 18.78 47.59 -19.25
N GLY A 29 19.55 47.29 -20.26
CA GLY A 29 20.56 48.17 -20.85
C GLY A 29 21.41 47.48 -21.90
N ARG A 30 21.10 47.77 -23.13
CA ARG A 30 21.92 47.46 -24.34
C ARG A 30 23.26 48.18 -24.26
N ASP A 31 24.36 47.66 -24.82
CA ASP A 31 24.79 48.09 -26.15
C ASP A 31 26.02 47.32 -26.67
N ARG A 32 26.00 47.20 -27.99
CA ARG A 32 27.06 46.64 -28.84
C ARG A 32 28.24 47.60 -28.98
N ARG A 33 29.45 47.08 -29.17
CA ARG A 33 30.29 47.44 -30.35
C ARG A 33 31.53 46.57 -30.41
N ALA A 34 31.74 46.01 -31.58
CA ALA A 34 32.98 45.41 -32.03
C ALA A 34 33.95 46.51 -32.49
N MET A 35 35.25 46.32 -32.29
CA MET A 35 36.27 46.85 -33.19
C MET A 35 37.57 46.05 -33.10
N SER A 36 37.99 45.60 -34.26
CA SER A 36 39.29 44.97 -34.55
C SER A 36 40.43 46.03 -34.52
N CYS A 37 41.64 45.61 -34.15
CA CYS A 37 42.85 46.07 -34.80
C CYS A 37 44.08 45.21 -34.55
N ARG A 38 44.86 45.09 -35.57
CA ARG A 38 46.02 44.23 -35.85
C ARG A 38 47.27 44.54 -35.01
N SER A 39 48.10 43.46 -34.94
CA SER A 39 49.53 43.44 -34.55
C SER A 39 50.43 44.52 -35.20
N PRO A 40 51.70 44.77 -34.81
CA PRO A 40 52.72 43.71 -34.79
C PRO A 40 53.78 43.90 -33.66
N ASP A 41 54.43 42.82 -33.22
CA ASP A 41 55.89 42.67 -33.20
C ASP A 41 56.32 41.44 -32.40
N GLY A 42 57.12 40.68 -33.06
CA GLY A 42 57.61 39.41 -32.54
C GLY A 42 58.72 39.55 -31.51
N ARG A 43 58.52 38.95 -30.35
CA ARG A 43 59.59 38.36 -29.51
C ARG A 43 58.95 37.21 -28.67
N LEU A 44 59.51 36.04 -28.82
CA LEU A 44 59.20 34.89 -27.98
C LEU A 44 59.57 35.20 -26.51
N PRO A 45 58.65 35.02 -25.56
CA PRO A 45 59.02 35.09 -24.15
C PRO A 45 59.65 33.78 -23.70
N ARG A 46 60.68 33.85 -22.86
CA ARG A 46 61.28 32.69 -22.16
C ARG A 46 60.29 31.98 -21.30
N PRO A 47 60.39 30.64 -21.11
CA PRO A 47 59.54 29.90 -20.22
C PRO A 47 59.70 30.38 -18.77
N PRO A 48 58.61 30.51 -18.00
CA PRO A 48 58.70 30.87 -16.59
C PRO A 48 59.35 29.74 -15.78
N ALA A 49 60.11 30.15 -14.76
CA ALA A 49 60.71 29.27 -13.78
C ALA A 49 59.64 28.41 -13.08
N PRO A 50 59.95 27.16 -12.65
CA PRO A 50 58.98 26.31 -11.96
C PRO A 50 58.49 26.99 -10.68
N ALA A 51 57.17 27.06 -10.53
CA ALA A 51 56.51 27.60 -9.35
C ALA A 51 56.87 26.76 -8.11
N ALA A 52 57.20 27.47 -7.02
CA ALA A 52 57.41 26.83 -5.73
C ALA A 52 56.15 26.00 -5.30
N PRO A 53 56.32 24.84 -4.65
CA PRO A 53 55.17 24.08 -4.17
C PRO A 53 54.32 24.91 -3.20
N PRO A 54 52.99 24.77 -3.24
CA PRO A 54 52.10 25.51 -2.34
C PRO A 54 52.39 25.12 -0.89
N PRO A 55 52.26 26.05 0.06
CA PRO A 55 52.46 25.77 1.48
C PRO A 55 51.43 24.71 1.96
N PRO A 56 51.82 23.87 2.94
CA PRO A 56 50.90 22.86 3.49
C PRO A 56 49.66 23.58 4.09
N PRO A 57 48.45 22.97 3.95
CA PRO A 57 47.26 23.57 4.50
C PRO A 57 47.36 23.70 6.01
N PRO A 58 46.78 24.76 6.61
CA PRO A 58 46.84 24.96 8.06
C PRO A 58 46.23 23.77 8.80
N PRO A 59 46.76 23.38 9.97
CA PRO A 59 46.32 22.19 10.72
C PRO A 59 44.82 22.18 11.01
N LEU A 60 44.19 23.34 11.07
CA LEU A 60 42.75 23.50 11.22
C LEU A 60 41.93 22.97 10.01
N LEU A 61 42.45 23.12 8.80
CA LEU A 61 41.82 22.62 7.57
C LEU A 61 41.90 21.10 7.47
N LEU A 62 43.03 20.53 7.91
CA LEU A 62 43.23 19.09 7.98
C LEU A 62 42.28 18.46 9.03
N LEU A 63 42.08 19.12 10.17
CA LEU A 63 41.19 18.70 11.24
C LEU A 63 39.70 18.78 10.77
N LEU A 64 39.32 19.84 10.03
CA LEU A 64 38.00 19.96 9.42
C LEU A 64 37.74 18.90 8.34
N LEU A 65 38.73 18.59 7.50
CA LEU A 65 38.64 17.50 6.52
C LEU A 65 38.57 16.12 7.18
N LEU A 66 39.29 15.90 8.29
CA LEU A 66 39.18 14.66 9.07
C LEU A 66 37.82 14.53 9.75
N LEU A 67 37.26 15.64 10.28
CA LEU A 67 35.92 15.67 10.86
C LEU A 67 34.82 15.47 9.80
N LEU A 68 35.01 16.01 8.58
CA LEU A 68 34.10 15.78 7.45
C LEU A 68 34.20 14.34 6.93
N LEU A 69 35.38 13.73 6.91
CA LEU A 69 35.59 12.33 6.57
C LEU A 69 35.02 11.39 7.65
N LEU A 70 35.13 11.74 8.94
CA LEU A 70 34.49 10.99 10.04
C LEU A 70 32.96 11.16 10.03
N ALA A 71 32.43 12.30 9.62
CA ALA A 71 30.99 12.51 9.43
C ALA A 71 30.44 11.77 8.19
N ALA A 72 31.28 11.52 7.17
CA ALA A 72 30.92 10.73 5.98
C ALA A 72 30.98 9.21 6.19
N THR A 73 31.52 8.74 7.31
CA THR A 73 31.54 7.33 7.72
C THR A 73 30.52 7.04 8.83
N VAL A 74 29.36 7.71 8.80
CA VAL A 74 28.22 7.17 9.58
C VAL A 74 27.84 5.86 8.90
N PRO A 75 28.05 4.70 9.56
CA PRO A 75 27.60 3.44 8.98
C PRO A 75 26.09 3.55 8.72
N PRO A 76 25.57 2.94 7.64
CA PRO A 76 24.13 2.88 7.43
C PRO A 76 23.51 2.43 8.74
N SER A 77 22.57 3.20 9.27
CA SER A 77 21.94 2.93 10.57
C SER A 77 21.51 1.48 10.59
N LEU A 78 22.06 0.70 11.51
CA LEU A 78 21.60 -0.67 11.77
C LEU A 78 20.08 -0.61 11.91
N ALA A 79 19.38 -1.57 11.32
CA ALA A 79 17.92 -1.67 11.43
C ALA A 79 17.52 -1.51 12.90
N GLU A 80 16.71 -0.50 13.20
CA GLU A 80 16.29 -0.21 14.56
C GLU A 80 15.07 -1.06 14.89
N VAL A 81 15.21 -1.95 15.87
CA VAL A 81 14.11 -2.79 16.35
C VAL A 81 13.55 -2.17 17.64
N SER A 82 12.29 -1.76 17.57
CA SER A 82 11.53 -1.23 18.71
C SER A 82 10.58 -2.30 19.24
N TYR A 83 10.62 -2.55 20.55
CA TYR A 83 9.73 -3.47 21.25
C TYR A 83 8.75 -2.70 22.12
N ALA A 84 7.52 -3.17 22.24
CA ALA A 84 6.58 -2.66 23.23
C ALA A 84 5.58 -3.72 23.68
N THR A 85 5.04 -3.50 24.86
CA THR A 85 3.99 -4.30 25.48
C THR A 85 2.93 -3.39 26.07
N VAL A 86 1.68 -3.75 25.83
CA VAL A 86 0.48 -3.04 26.30
C VAL A 86 -0.22 -3.85 27.36
N TYR A 87 -0.62 -3.20 28.44
CA TYR A 87 -1.42 -3.74 29.54
C TYR A 87 -2.72 -2.97 29.65
N TRP A 88 -3.85 -3.67 29.55
CA TRP A 88 -5.18 -3.09 29.73
C TRP A 88 -5.50 -2.89 31.20
N ILE A 89 -5.98 -1.72 31.57
CA ILE A 89 -6.42 -1.38 32.95
C ILE A 89 -7.96 -1.30 32.96
N PRO A 90 -8.68 -2.37 33.34
CA PRO A 90 -10.14 -2.44 33.21
C PRO A 90 -10.88 -1.37 33.99
N ALA A 91 -10.41 -1.02 35.21
CA ALA A 91 -11.04 -0.01 36.08
C ALA A 91 -11.06 1.39 35.46
N GLU A 92 -10.04 1.73 34.69
CA GLU A 92 -9.86 3.05 34.07
C GLU A 92 -10.22 3.07 32.60
N LYS A 93 -10.45 1.89 31.99
CA LYS A 93 -10.62 1.69 30.55
C LYS A 93 -9.50 2.35 29.74
N THR A 94 -8.27 2.21 30.21
CA THR A 94 -7.07 2.79 29.61
C THR A 94 -5.98 1.73 29.46
N VAL A 95 -4.85 2.12 28.89
CA VAL A 95 -3.71 1.24 28.66
C VAL A 95 -2.44 1.80 29.27
N HIS A 96 -1.63 0.92 29.86
CA HIS A 96 -0.25 1.18 30.21
C HIS A 96 0.66 0.53 29.16
N VAL A 97 1.70 1.24 28.70
CA VAL A 97 2.65 0.74 27.71
C VAL A 97 4.07 0.74 28.26
N LYS A 98 4.82 -0.34 27.99
CA LYS A 98 6.25 -0.46 28.31
C LYS A 98 7.04 -0.76 27.03
N ASN A 99 8.22 -0.15 26.89
CA ASN A 99 9.12 -0.36 25.74
C ASN A 99 9.98 -1.62 25.93
N VAL A 100 9.36 -2.75 26.18
CA VAL A 100 9.98 -4.07 26.34
C VAL A 100 9.09 -5.13 25.72
N LEU A 101 9.65 -6.28 25.37
CA LEU A 101 8.87 -7.44 24.96
C LEU A 101 8.54 -8.29 26.19
N ASP A 102 7.31 -8.18 26.67
CA ASP A 102 6.78 -8.96 27.81
C ASP A 102 5.56 -9.76 27.36
N LYS A 103 5.70 -11.07 27.27
CA LYS A 103 4.63 -11.97 26.83
C LYS A 103 3.47 -12.12 27.82
N SER A 104 3.62 -11.63 29.06
CA SER A 104 2.55 -11.59 30.05
C SER A 104 1.55 -10.44 29.81
N GLY A 105 1.90 -9.48 28.94
CA GLY A 105 1.05 -8.35 28.60
C GLY A 105 -0.11 -8.73 27.68
N ASP A 106 -1.10 -7.85 27.57
CA ASP A 106 -2.33 -8.07 26.83
C ASP A 106 -2.14 -7.95 25.30
N ALA A 107 -1.18 -7.11 24.87
CA ALA A 107 -0.61 -7.13 23.52
C ALA A 107 0.89 -6.87 23.59
N TYR A 108 1.67 -7.58 22.80
CA TYR A 108 3.12 -7.40 22.72
C TYR A 108 3.62 -7.63 21.28
N GLY A 109 4.74 -7.02 20.97
CA GLY A 109 5.32 -7.16 19.64
C GLY A 109 6.53 -6.27 19.41
N PHE A 110 6.90 -6.16 18.14
CA PHE A 110 8.01 -5.33 17.72
C PHE A 110 7.76 -4.71 16.35
N TYR A 111 8.46 -3.63 16.10
CA TYR A 111 8.63 -3.04 14.78
C TYR A 111 10.12 -3.00 14.45
N ASN A 112 10.50 -3.68 13.36
CA ASN A 112 11.85 -3.61 12.78
C ASN A 112 11.85 -2.60 11.64
N ASN A 113 12.47 -1.44 11.87
CA ASN A 113 12.62 -0.40 10.87
C ASN A 113 13.82 -0.70 9.96
N SER A 114 13.64 -1.58 9.00
CA SER A 114 14.64 -1.92 7.99
C SER A 114 14.36 -1.27 6.62
N VAL A 115 13.55 -0.20 6.60
CA VAL A 115 13.12 0.48 5.35
C VAL A 115 14.32 0.95 4.52
N ASN A 116 15.35 1.51 5.14
CA ASN A 116 16.54 1.99 4.43
C ASN A 116 17.47 0.86 3.94
N THR A 117 17.37 -0.33 4.50
CA THR A 117 18.25 -1.46 4.16
C THR A 117 17.59 -2.51 3.28
N THR A 118 16.26 -2.63 3.33
CA THR A 118 15.50 -3.66 2.61
C THR A 118 14.32 -3.10 1.82
N GLY A 119 13.98 -1.83 2.03
CA GLY A 119 12.76 -1.21 1.51
C GLY A 119 11.50 -1.54 2.29
N TRP A 120 11.60 -2.30 3.39
CA TRP A 120 10.47 -2.75 4.21
C TRP A 120 10.69 -2.50 5.69
N GLY A 121 9.65 -2.03 6.39
CA GLY A 121 9.50 -2.27 7.81
C GLY A 121 8.82 -3.61 8.05
N VAL A 122 9.09 -4.25 9.18
CA VAL A 122 8.44 -5.50 9.59
C VAL A 122 7.81 -5.32 10.96
N LEU A 123 6.51 -5.55 11.04
CA LEU A 123 5.72 -5.45 12.26
C LEU A 123 5.20 -6.84 12.65
N GLU A 124 5.44 -7.25 13.89
CA GLU A 124 4.81 -8.46 14.42
C GLU A 124 4.12 -8.17 15.75
N ILE A 125 2.82 -8.50 15.84
CA ILE A 125 1.98 -8.26 17.02
C ILE A 125 1.23 -9.51 17.41
N LYS A 126 1.25 -9.80 18.71
CA LYS A 126 0.37 -10.76 19.38
C LYS A 126 -0.50 -10.05 20.40
N ALA A 127 -1.78 -10.42 20.47
CA ALA A 127 -2.72 -9.84 21.42
C ALA A 127 -3.69 -10.88 21.99
N GLY A 128 -4.12 -10.70 23.25
CA GLY A 128 -5.06 -11.59 23.93
C GLY A 128 -4.44 -12.87 24.48
N TYR A 129 -3.11 -12.95 24.58
CA TYR A 129 -2.34 -14.07 25.14
C TYR A 129 -1.86 -13.83 26.56
N GLY A 130 -2.07 -12.65 27.11
CA GLY A 130 -1.68 -12.29 28.47
C GLY A 130 -2.44 -13.04 29.57
N SER A 131 -2.18 -12.66 30.80
CA SER A 131 -2.79 -13.29 31.99
C SER A 131 -4.26 -12.94 32.20
N GLN A 132 -4.73 -11.83 31.62
CA GLN A 132 -6.11 -11.37 31.73
C GLN A 132 -7.02 -12.02 30.69
N THR A 133 -8.27 -12.31 31.08
CA THR A 133 -9.32 -12.65 30.12
C THR A 133 -9.98 -11.36 29.62
N LEU A 134 -9.74 -11.03 28.35
CA LEU A 134 -10.27 -9.84 27.70
C LEU A 134 -11.44 -10.16 26.78
N SER A 135 -12.32 -9.19 26.56
CA SER A 135 -13.29 -9.28 25.46
C SER A 135 -12.58 -9.14 24.09
N ASN A 136 -13.19 -9.66 23.03
CA ASN A 136 -12.60 -9.58 21.70
C ASN A 136 -12.38 -8.13 21.23
N GLU A 137 -13.31 -7.22 21.57
CA GLU A 137 -13.16 -5.79 21.29
C GLU A 137 -11.92 -5.20 21.95
N VAL A 138 -11.65 -5.55 23.21
CA VAL A 138 -10.46 -5.08 23.93
C VAL A 138 -9.20 -5.68 23.32
N ILE A 139 -9.21 -6.97 22.95
CA ILE A 139 -8.06 -7.61 22.25
C ILE A 139 -7.73 -6.85 20.96
N MET A 140 -8.74 -6.53 20.15
CA MET A 140 -8.55 -5.79 18.91
C MET A 140 -8.08 -4.34 19.18
N PHE A 141 -8.62 -3.71 20.21
CA PHE A 141 -8.22 -2.36 20.63
C PHE A 141 -6.74 -2.31 21.04
N VAL A 142 -6.29 -3.22 21.94
CA VAL A 142 -4.90 -3.22 22.40
C VAL A 142 -3.92 -3.62 21.31
N ALA A 143 -4.34 -4.47 20.34
CA ALA A 143 -3.56 -4.80 19.16
C ALA A 143 -3.35 -3.56 18.27
N GLY A 144 -4.43 -2.82 17.98
CA GLY A 144 -4.35 -1.56 17.24
C GLY A 144 -3.51 -0.51 17.96
N PHE A 145 -3.69 -0.38 19.29
CA PHE A 145 -2.92 0.56 20.10
C PHE A 145 -1.41 0.28 20.00
N LEU A 146 -1.01 -0.98 20.13
CA LEU A 146 0.40 -1.37 20.04
C LEU A 146 0.98 -1.03 18.66
N GLU A 147 0.24 -1.32 17.58
CA GLU A 147 0.66 -0.97 16.21
C GLU A 147 0.84 0.54 16.05
N GLY A 148 -0.16 1.33 16.44
CA GLY A 148 -0.10 2.79 16.39
C GLY A 148 1.08 3.35 17.19
N TYR A 149 1.33 2.80 18.38
CA TYR A 149 2.43 3.21 19.24
C TYR A 149 3.81 2.90 18.65
N LEU A 150 3.99 1.71 18.07
CA LEU A 150 5.27 1.28 17.48
C LEU A 150 5.60 1.99 16.16
N THR A 151 4.58 2.42 15.41
CA THR A 151 4.76 2.90 14.02
C THR A 151 4.35 4.36 13.80
N ALA A 152 4.12 5.14 14.88
CA ALA A 152 3.57 6.50 14.84
C ALA A 152 4.27 7.44 13.86
N THR A 153 5.60 7.52 13.89
CA THR A 153 6.41 8.37 13.00
C THR A 153 6.18 7.98 11.53
N HIS A 154 6.19 6.69 11.21
CA HIS A 154 5.95 6.23 9.84
C HIS A 154 4.50 6.43 9.39
N ILE A 155 3.53 6.39 10.31
CA ILE A 155 2.13 6.74 10.01
C ILE A 155 2.04 8.21 9.58
N HIS A 156 2.70 9.10 10.31
CA HIS A 156 2.77 10.52 9.97
C HIS A 156 3.47 10.73 8.61
N ASP A 157 4.63 10.14 8.40
CA ASP A 157 5.38 10.22 7.13
C ASP A 157 4.55 9.74 5.96
N HIS A 158 3.88 8.60 6.11
CA HIS A 158 3.04 8.03 5.06
C HIS A 158 1.84 8.93 4.72
N PHE A 159 1.22 9.54 5.73
CA PHE A 159 0.13 10.48 5.53
C PHE A 159 0.59 11.71 4.74
N ILE A 160 1.70 12.35 5.12
CA ILE A 160 2.18 13.55 4.41
C ILE A 160 2.63 13.24 2.98
N ASN A 161 3.09 12.02 2.71
CA ASN A 161 3.44 11.57 1.36
C ASN A 161 2.21 11.35 0.48
N LEU A 162 1.16 10.71 1.01
CA LEU A 162 -0.03 10.30 0.24
C LEU A 162 -1.10 11.38 0.12
N TYR A 163 -1.32 12.17 1.18
CA TYR A 163 -2.40 13.16 1.19
C TYR A 163 -2.38 14.08 -0.04
N PRO A 164 -1.25 14.69 -0.45
CA PRO A 164 -1.21 15.55 -1.63
C PRO A 164 -1.35 14.78 -2.95
N GLN A 165 -1.21 13.47 -2.96
CA GLN A 165 -1.43 12.65 -4.14
C GLN A 165 -2.93 12.47 -4.42
N LEU A 166 -3.74 12.35 -3.40
CA LEU A 166 -5.20 12.16 -3.47
C LEU A 166 -5.97 13.48 -3.47
N ILE A 167 -5.60 14.40 -2.60
CA ILE A 167 -6.28 15.69 -2.44
C ILE A 167 -5.60 16.75 -3.31
N LYS A 168 -6.08 16.88 -4.54
CA LYS A 168 -5.58 17.90 -5.50
C LYS A 168 -6.26 19.26 -5.33
N LYS A 169 -7.44 19.31 -4.72
CA LYS A 169 -8.23 20.53 -4.50
C LYS A 169 -8.69 20.59 -3.06
N PRO A 170 -8.36 21.63 -2.29
CA PRO A 170 -8.80 21.76 -0.90
C PRO A 170 -10.33 21.67 -0.71
N SER A 171 -11.11 22.18 -1.67
CA SER A 171 -12.58 22.17 -1.62
C SER A 171 -13.24 20.79 -1.60
N ILE A 172 -12.48 19.70 -1.81
CA ILE A 172 -13.01 18.34 -1.71
C ILE A 172 -12.89 17.77 -0.29
N VAL A 173 -12.00 18.32 0.54
CA VAL A 173 -11.71 17.79 1.88
C VAL A 173 -12.95 17.75 2.75
N ASP A 174 -13.68 18.86 2.83
CA ASP A 174 -14.90 18.97 3.66
C ASP A 174 -15.94 17.93 3.25
N LYS A 175 -16.11 17.70 1.94
CA LYS A 175 -17.04 16.68 1.43
C LYS A 175 -16.61 15.26 1.77
N VAL A 176 -15.30 14.97 1.67
CA VAL A 176 -14.75 13.67 2.05
C VAL A 176 -14.93 13.45 3.54
N GLN A 177 -14.60 14.45 4.35
CA GLN A 177 -14.76 14.39 5.80
C GLN A 177 -16.22 14.18 6.20
N GLU A 178 -17.15 14.97 5.65
CA GLU A 178 -18.58 14.82 5.89
C GLU A 178 -19.10 13.42 5.52
N PHE A 179 -18.64 12.88 4.38
CA PHE A 179 -19.00 11.53 3.97
C PHE A 179 -18.49 10.49 4.97
N MET A 180 -17.23 10.57 5.38
CA MET A 180 -16.61 9.64 6.30
C MET A 180 -17.24 9.70 7.69
N GLU A 181 -17.56 10.89 8.20
CA GLU A 181 -18.25 11.06 9.47
C GLU A 181 -19.64 10.40 9.46
N LYS A 182 -20.42 10.60 8.37
CA LYS A 182 -21.73 9.96 8.20
C LYS A 182 -21.60 8.44 8.09
N GLN A 183 -20.59 7.95 7.36
CA GLN A 183 -20.33 6.53 7.20
C GLN A 183 -19.94 5.89 8.53
N GLU A 184 -19.06 6.52 9.30
CA GLU A 184 -18.66 6.05 10.62
C GLU A 184 -19.85 6.02 11.59
N GLN A 185 -20.63 7.10 11.65
CA GLN A 185 -21.81 7.16 12.51
C GLN A 185 -22.81 6.05 12.16
N TRP A 186 -23.07 5.83 10.86
CA TRP A 186 -23.95 4.77 10.41
C TRP A 186 -23.40 3.39 10.79
N THR A 187 -22.10 3.15 10.60
CA THR A 187 -21.44 1.89 10.97
C THR A 187 -21.54 1.61 12.46
N ARG A 188 -21.22 2.59 13.33
CA ARG A 188 -21.27 2.42 14.78
C ARG A 188 -22.69 2.24 15.30
N ASN A 189 -23.68 2.89 14.69
CA ASN A 189 -25.08 2.65 15.00
C ASN A 189 -25.50 1.21 14.68
N ASN A 190 -25.12 0.67 13.53
CA ASN A 190 -25.45 -0.71 13.17
C ASN A 190 -24.74 -1.73 14.10
N ILE A 191 -23.49 -1.53 14.45
CA ILE A 191 -22.77 -2.35 15.44
C ILE A 191 -23.55 -2.40 16.76
N LYS A 192 -24.05 -1.24 17.21
CA LYS A 192 -24.80 -1.16 18.45
C LYS A 192 -26.17 -1.85 18.38
N TYR A 193 -26.88 -1.66 17.26
CA TYR A 193 -28.24 -2.22 17.06
C TYR A 193 -28.21 -3.72 16.80
N TYR A 194 -27.23 -4.20 16.05
CA TYR A 194 -27.13 -5.59 15.61
C TYR A 194 -25.96 -6.33 16.27
N LYS A 195 -25.71 -6.03 17.56
CA LYS A 195 -24.57 -6.59 18.32
C LYS A 195 -24.51 -8.13 18.33
N ASP A 196 -25.67 -8.81 18.19
CA ASP A 196 -25.79 -10.27 18.19
C ASP A 196 -25.61 -10.87 16.78
N ASP A 197 -25.67 -10.05 15.73
CA ASP A 197 -25.35 -10.48 14.36
C ASP A 197 -23.83 -10.66 14.21
N PRO A 198 -23.34 -11.84 13.79
CA PRO A 198 -21.91 -12.09 13.66
C PRO A 198 -21.17 -11.10 12.76
N PHE A 199 -21.79 -10.65 11.67
CA PHE A 199 -21.17 -9.69 10.75
C PHE A 199 -20.93 -8.33 11.42
N TRP A 200 -21.94 -7.78 12.11
CA TRP A 200 -21.82 -6.50 12.80
C TRP A 200 -20.93 -6.58 14.03
N ARG A 201 -20.91 -7.74 14.71
CA ARG A 201 -19.99 -7.98 15.82
C ARG A 201 -18.54 -7.97 15.36
N HIS A 202 -18.21 -8.63 14.22
CA HIS A 202 -16.87 -8.58 13.63
C HIS A 202 -16.52 -7.19 13.07
N THR A 203 -17.50 -6.47 12.52
CA THR A 203 -17.33 -5.06 12.16
C THR A 203 -16.93 -4.24 13.40
N GLY A 204 -17.55 -4.50 14.55
CA GLY A 204 -17.19 -3.91 15.84
C GLY A 204 -15.74 -4.18 16.24
N TYR A 205 -15.25 -5.40 16.04
CA TYR A 205 -13.83 -5.76 16.28
C TYR A 205 -12.87 -4.93 15.42
N VAL A 206 -13.17 -4.78 14.13
CA VAL A 206 -12.36 -3.96 13.22
C VAL A 206 -12.39 -2.48 13.62
N MET A 207 -13.55 -1.95 14.04
CA MET A 207 -13.67 -0.57 14.50
C MET A 207 -12.96 -0.34 15.84
N ALA A 208 -12.94 -1.31 16.74
CA ALA A 208 -12.15 -1.23 17.97
C ALA A 208 -10.64 -1.20 17.66
N GLN A 209 -10.18 -1.91 16.64
CA GLN A 209 -8.78 -1.90 16.23
C GLN A 209 -8.34 -0.52 15.71
N ILE A 210 -9.16 0.17 14.90
CA ILE A 210 -8.82 1.52 14.41
C ILE A 210 -8.82 2.55 15.55
N ASP A 211 -9.72 2.41 16.53
CA ASP A 211 -9.72 3.26 17.71
C ASP A 211 -8.41 3.10 18.50
N GLY A 212 -7.98 1.86 18.69
CA GLY A 212 -6.69 1.55 19.29
C GLY A 212 -5.52 2.14 18.51
N LEU A 213 -5.47 1.92 17.20
CA LEU A 213 -4.42 2.44 16.31
C LEU A 213 -4.26 3.98 16.46
N TYR A 214 -5.38 4.68 16.43
CA TYR A 214 -5.41 6.14 16.61
C TYR A 214 -4.83 6.55 17.98
N LEU A 215 -5.32 5.94 19.05
CA LEU A 215 -4.88 6.30 20.41
C LEU A 215 -3.42 5.90 20.68
N GLY A 216 -2.94 4.80 20.13
CA GLY A 216 -1.54 4.39 20.22
C GLY A 216 -0.60 5.36 19.51
N ALA A 217 -0.93 5.75 18.27
CA ALA A 217 -0.17 6.75 17.51
C ALA A 217 -0.18 8.11 18.23
N MET A 218 -1.33 8.55 18.72
CA MET A 218 -1.45 9.79 19.51
C MET A 218 -0.58 9.75 20.77
N LYS A 219 -0.63 8.64 21.53
CA LYS A 219 0.19 8.48 22.75
C LYS A 219 1.67 8.59 22.45
N LYS A 220 2.15 7.96 21.39
CA LYS A 220 3.57 8.01 21.00
C LYS A 220 3.96 9.43 20.58
N SER A 221 3.17 10.09 19.72
CA SER A 221 3.45 11.47 19.27
C SER A 221 3.56 12.45 20.44
N VAL A 222 2.67 12.34 21.44
CA VAL A 222 2.74 13.18 22.64
C VAL A 222 4.04 12.91 23.41
N LEU A 223 4.48 11.66 23.53
CA LEU A 223 5.71 11.30 24.25
C LEU A 223 6.98 11.77 23.52
N THR A 224 6.95 11.85 22.20
CA THR A 224 8.08 12.31 21.37
C THR A 224 8.05 13.81 21.08
N GLY A 225 6.98 14.52 21.51
CA GLY A 225 6.80 15.94 21.21
C GLY A 225 6.39 16.25 19.76
N GLU A 226 5.97 15.23 19.02
CA GLU A 226 5.45 15.37 17.66
C GLU A 226 3.97 15.79 17.68
N LYS A 227 3.51 16.44 16.61
CA LYS A 227 2.10 16.79 16.48
C LYS A 227 1.25 15.53 16.28
N PRO A 228 0.28 15.22 17.17
CA PRO A 228 -0.57 14.07 17.02
C PRO A 228 -1.43 14.17 15.74
N MET A 229 -1.63 13.03 15.10
CA MET A 229 -2.60 12.90 14.01
C MET A 229 -4.04 12.91 14.55
N THR A 230 -4.97 13.38 13.73
CA THR A 230 -6.41 13.31 14.04
C THR A 230 -6.98 11.94 13.67
N LEU A 231 -8.15 11.59 14.25
CA LEU A 231 -8.85 10.37 13.85
C LEU A 231 -9.20 10.38 12.36
N PHE A 232 -9.62 11.53 11.81
CA PHE A 232 -9.88 11.67 10.37
C PHE A 232 -8.66 11.31 9.51
N GLN A 233 -7.46 11.71 9.91
CA GLN A 233 -6.25 11.38 9.15
C GLN A 233 -5.94 9.87 9.18
N ILE A 234 -6.18 9.19 10.29
CA ILE A 234 -6.05 7.72 10.39
C ILE A 234 -7.11 7.02 9.54
N GLN A 235 -8.35 7.50 9.58
CA GLN A 235 -9.44 6.98 8.74
C GLN A 235 -9.18 7.22 7.26
N PHE A 236 -8.66 8.40 6.90
CA PHE A 236 -8.25 8.74 5.53
C PHE A 236 -7.22 7.75 4.99
N LEU A 237 -6.21 7.38 5.80
CA LEU A 237 -5.22 6.39 5.41
C LEU A 237 -5.85 5.02 5.13
N ASN A 238 -6.76 4.57 5.98
CA ASN A 238 -7.44 3.29 5.77
C ASN A 238 -8.41 3.30 4.57
N ALA A 239 -8.91 4.48 4.19
CA ALA A 239 -9.81 4.64 3.05
C ALA A 239 -9.09 4.96 1.72
N VAL A 240 -7.76 4.89 1.64
CA VAL A 240 -7.00 5.30 0.42
C VAL A 240 -7.51 4.63 -0.85
N GLY A 241 -7.77 3.33 -0.81
CA GLY A 241 -8.37 2.61 -1.94
C GLY A 241 -9.77 3.13 -2.29
N ASP A 242 -10.62 3.29 -1.27
CA ASP A 242 -12.00 3.79 -1.44
C ASP A 242 -12.03 5.24 -1.98
N LEU A 243 -11.06 6.08 -1.58
CA LEU A 243 -10.97 7.48 -2.02
C LEU A 243 -10.77 7.61 -3.53
N LEU A 244 -10.22 6.60 -4.21
CA LEU A 244 -10.05 6.61 -5.67
C LEU A 244 -11.39 6.71 -6.41
N ASP A 245 -12.46 6.12 -5.88
CA ASP A 245 -13.81 6.21 -6.44
C ASP A 245 -14.67 7.23 -5.68
N LEU A 246 -14.45 7.41 -4.38
CA LEU A 246 -15.21 8.34 -3.55
C LEU A 246 -14.99 9.80 -3.96
N ILE A 247 -13.75 10.24 -4.15
CA ILE A 247 -13.45 11.62 -4.55
C ILE A 247 -14.14 11.99 -5.87
N PRO A 248 -14.07 11.18 -6.94
CA PRO A 248 -14.83 11.42 -8.17
C PRO A 248 -16.34 11.43 -7.96
N SER A 249 -16.89 10.62 -7.05
CA SER A 249 -18.33 10.58 -6.77
C SER A 249 -18.86 11.87 -6.14
N LEU A 250 -18.04 12.51 -5.27
CA LEU A 250 -18.37 13.75 -4.55
C LEU A 250 -18.15 15.02 -5.38
N SER A 251 -17.42 14.94 -6.48
CA SER A 251 -17.14 16.08 -7.37
C SER A 251 -17.28 15.68 -8.84
N PRO A 252 -18.49 15.36 -9.32
CA PRO A 252 -18.70 15.01 -10.71
C PRO A 252 -18.38 16.22 -11.60
N THR A 253 -17.29 16.15 -12.35
CA THR A 253 -16.94 17.16 -13.35
C THR A 253 -17.93 17.09 -14.52
N LYS A 254 -18.61 18.20 -14.83
CA LYS A 254 -19.62 18.29 -15.90
C LYS A 254 -19.10 17.95 -17.30
N ASN A 255 -17.79 18.04 -17.55
CA ASN A 255 -17.16 17.78 -18.85
C ASN A 255 -15.75 17.21 -18.66
N SER A 256 -15.62 15.96 -18.22
CA SER A 256 -14.38 15.25 -18.47
C SER A 256 -14.46 14.65 -19.87
N SER A 257 -14.06 15.45 -20.89
CA SER A 257 -13.66 14.87 -22.18
C SER A 257 -12.64 13.77 -21.91
N LEU A 258 -12.67 12.69 -22.68
CA LEU A 258 -11.74 11.54 -22.60
C LEU A 258 -10.23 11.92 -22.59
N LYS A 259 -9.90 13.19 -22.83
CA LYS A 259 -8.54 13.74 -22.71
C LYS A 259 -7.92 13.71 -21.31
N VAL A 260 -8.68 13.39 -20.26
CA VAL A 260 -8.23 13.40 -18.86
C VAL A 260 -8.07 12.00 -18.28
N PHE A 261 -8.36 10.94 -19.02
CA PHE A 261 -7.95 9.60 -18.60
C PHE A 261 -6.45 9.42 -18.90
N LYS A 262 -5.60 10.02 -18.08
CA LYS A 262 -4.25 9.48 -17.95
C LYS A 262 -4.43 8.02 -17.55
N ARG A 263 -3.89 7.12 -18.34
CA ARG A 263 -3.97 5.65 -18.20
C ARG A 263 -3.58 5.17 -16.79
N TRP A 264 -3.03 6.07 -15.96
CA TRP A 264 -2.31 5.81 -14.73
C TRP A 264 -2.89 6.53 -13.51
N ASP A 265 -3.98 7.29 -13.63
CA ASP A 265 -4.57 8.03 -12.50
C ASP A 265 -5.27 7.13 -11.47
N MET A 266 -5.36 5.83 -11.71
CA MET A 266 -5.95 4.85 -10.80
C MET A 266 -4.95 3.73 -10.53
N GLY A 267 -4.89 3.27 -9.28
CA GLY A 267 -4.02 2.18 -8.86
C GLY A 267 -4.15 0.98 -9.81
N HIS A 268 -3.03 0.44 -10.24
CA HIS A 268 -2.95 -0.71 -11.12
C HIS A 268 -2.09 -1.77 -10.44
N CYS A 269 -2.40 -3.04 -10.67
CA CYS A 269 -1.65 -4.16 -10.09
C CYS A 269 -1.53 -5.26 -11.13
N SER A 270 -0.61 -6.18 -10.92
CA SER A 270 -0.55 -7.44 -11.65
C SER A 270 -0.55 -8.59 -10.66
N ALA A 271 -1.37 -9.61 -10.88
CA ALA A 271 -1.39 -10.81 -10.06
C ALA A 271 -1.37 -12.06 -10.92
N LEU A 272 -0.77 -13.11 -10.39
CA LEU A 272 -0.69 -14.42 -11.05
C LEU A 272 -0.81 -15.52 -10.00
N ILE A 273 -1.72 -16.46 -10.24
CA ILE A 273 -1.76 -17.76 -9.58
C ILE A 273 -1.31 -18.79 -10.61
N LYS A 274 -0.28 -19.56 -10.28
CA LYS A 274 0.30 -20.56 -11.17
C LYS A 274 0.32 -21.93 -10.53
N VAL A 275 -0.30 -22.90 -11.22
CA VAL A 275 -0.26 -24.32 -10.85
C VAL A 275 0.81 -24.99 -11.69
N LEU A 276 1.75 -25.69 -11.03
CA LEU A 276 2.74 -26.47 -11.74
C LEU A 276 2.15 -27.74 -12.38
N PRO A 277 2.73 -28.23 -13.49
CA PRO A 277 2.31 -29.50 -14.08
C PRO A 277 2.26 -30.62 -13.04
N GLY A 278 1.29 -31.53 -13.15
CA GLY A 278 1.11 -32.60 -12.16
C GLY A 278 0.66 -32.13 -10.78
N PHE A 279 0.22 -30.86 -10.63
CA PHE A 279 -0.16 -30.26 -9.35
C PHE A 279 0.96 -30.30 -8.28
N GLU A 280 2.23 -30.26 -8.71
CA GLU A 280 3.38 -30.39 -7.80
C GLU A 280 3.44 -29.24 -6.79
N ASN A 281 3.06 -28.03 -7.20
CA ASN A 281 2.99 -26.87 -6.33
C ASN A 281 2.01 -25.83 -6.92
N ILE A 282 1.61 -24.87 -6.11
CA ILE A 282 0.88 -23.69 -6.53
C ILE A 282 1.61 -22.46 -6.03
N TYR A 283 1.94 -21.55 -6.96
CA TYR A 283 2.51 -20.24 -6.67
C TYR A 283 1.44 -19.16 -6.80
N PHE A 284 1.53 -18.15 -5.96
CA PHE A 284 0.69 -16.95 -6.08
C PHE A 284 1.53 -15.72 -5.82
N ALA A 285 1.30 -14.69 -6.60
CA ALA A 285 2.09 -13.46 -6.53
C ALA A 285 1.29 -12.23 -6.90
N HIS A 286 1.72 -11.11 -6.35
CA HIS A 286 1.12 -9.80 -6.58
C HIS A 286 2.22 -8.74 -6.71
N SER A 287 2.07 -7.84 -7.67
CA SER A 287 2.90 -6.65 -7.86
C SER A 287 2.02 -5.41 -7.78
N SER A 288 2.26 -4.57 -6.79
CA SER A 288 1.47 -3.35 -6.57
C SER A 288 1.93 -2.23 -7.48
N TRP A 289 0.98 -1.51 -8.08
CA TRP A 289 1.25 -0.32 -8.86
C TRP A 289 0.44 0.85 -8.32
N TYR A 290 1.10 1.93 -8.02
CA TYR A 290 0.48 3.19 -7.63
C TYR A 290 1.52 4.32 -7.71
N THR A 291 1.24 5.49 -7.11
CA THR A 291 2.26 6.52 -6.92
C THR A 291 3.41 5.99 -6.07
N TYR A 292 4.66 6.34 -6.42
CA TYR A 292 5.83 5.96 -5.61
C TYR A 292 5.87 6.68 -4.25
N ALA A 293 5.07 7.73 -4.06
CA ALA A 293 4.82 8.30 -2.74
C ALA A 293 4.23 7.31 -1.71
N ALA A 294 3.74 6.16 -2.18
CA ALA A 294 3.24 5.05 -1.35
C ALA A 294 4.32 4.00 -1.00
N MET A 295 5.58 4.18 -1.41
CA MET A 295 6.63 3.17 -1.21
C MET A 295 7.19 3.06 0.21
N LEU A 296 6.61 3.76 1.19
CA LEU A 296 6.88 3.47 2.61
C LEU A 296 6.08 2.24 3.02
N ARG A 297 6.75 1.07 3.06
CA ARG A 297 6.10 -0.23 3.19
C ARG A 297 6.32 -0.86 4.55
N ILE A 298 5.29 -1.54 5.07
CA ILE A 298 5.39 -2.43 6.23
C ILE A 298 4.80 -3.79 5.88
N TYR A 299 5.54 -4.87 6.16
CA TYR A 299 5.01 -6.23 6.16
C TYR A 299 4.55 -6.58 7.57
N LYS A 300 3.34 -7.10 7.72
CA LYS A 300 2.70 -7.31 9.03
C LYS A 300 2.42 -8.78 9.29
N HIS A 301 2.70 -9.19 10.51
CA HIS A 301 2.31 -10.49 11.07
C HIS A 301 1.46 -10.23 12.30
N TRP A 302 0.18 -10.58 12.24
CA TRP A 302 -0.75 -10.44 13.35
C TRP A 302 -1.19 -11.80 13.84
N ASP A 303 -1.31 -11.96 15.16
CA ASP A 303 -1.80 -13.15 15.82
C ASP A 303 -2.61 -12.73 17.06
N PHE A 304 -3.95 -12.76 16.92
CA PHE A 304 -4.89 -12.24 17.91
C PHE A 304 -5.74 -13.38 18.45
N SER A 305 -5.75 -13.61 19.76
CA SER A 305 -6.49 -14.67 20.44
C SER A 305 -8.00 -14.35 20.50
N ILE A 306 -8.64 -14.22 19.35
CA ILE A 306 -10.09 -13.96 19.26
C ILE A 306 -10.87 -15.21 19.59
N ARG A 307 -11.77 -15.11 20.55
CA ARG A 307 -12.61 -16.22 21.04
C ARG A 307 -14.06 -16.00 20.61
N ASP A 308 -14.31 -16.14 19.31
CA ASP A 308 -15.65 -16.05 18.72
C ASP A 308 -15.85 -17.24 17.78
N LYS A 309 -16.96 -17.96 17.93
CA LYS A 309 -17.28 -19.15 17.13
C LYS A 309 -17.43 -18.86 15.63
N ASP A 310 -17.73 -17.61 15.29
CA ASP A 310 -17.92 -17.14 13.91
C ASP A 310 -16.62 -16.56 13.32
N THR A 311 -15.49 -16.65 14.03
CA THR A 311 -14.16 -16.25 13.55
C THR A 311 -13.42 -17.47 13.01
N SER A 312 -13.10 -17.46 11.70
CA SER A 312 -12.32 -18.50 11.02
C SER A 312 -10.82 -18.18 10.95
N SER A 313 -10.47 -16.91 10.99
CA SER A 313 -9.05 -16.48 10.91
C SER A 313 -8.74 -15.39 11.93
N SER A 314 -7.76 -15.67 12.77
CA SER A 314 -7.24 -14.75 13.81
C SER A 314 -5.74 -14.49 13.67
N ARG A 315 -5.04 -15.29 12.83
CA ARG A 315 -3.63 -15.09 12.50
C ARG A 315 -3.49 -14.84 11.02
N LEU A 316 -2.70 -13.82 10.65
CA LEU A 316 -2.50 -13.43 9.26
C LEU A 316 -1.14 -12.79 9.03
N SER A 317 -0.61 -12.98 7.82
CA SER A 317 0.57 -12.31 7.31
C SER A 317 0.24 -11.61 6.01
N PHE A 318 0.64 -10.33 5.88
CA PHE A 318 0.25 -9.54 4.72
C PHE A 318 1.17 -8.34 4.48
N SER A 319 1.28 -7.94 3.22
CA SER A 319 1.92 -6.68 2.85
C SER A 319 0.98 -5.52 3.17
N SER A 320 1.51 -4.40 3.67
CA SER A 320 0.71 -3.25 4.09
C SER A 320 1.50 -1.95 4.08
N TYR A 321 0.95 -0.96 4.76
CA TYR A 321 1.50 0.40 4.89
C TYR A 321 1.37 0.87 6.34
N PRO A 322 2.15 1.90 6.76
CA PRO A 322 1.99 2.49 8.07
C PRO A 322 0.57 3.06 8.26
N GLY A 323 -0.07 2.70 9.38
CA GLY A 323 -1.40 3.19 9.74
C GLY A 323 -2.58 2.53 9.04
N PHE A 324 -2.35 1.58 8.13
CA PHE A 324 -3.41 0.82 7.48
C PHE A 324 -3.73 -0.43 8.31
N LEU A 325 -5.00 -0.70 8.51
CA LEU A 325 -5.48 -1.97 9.09
C LEU A 325 -5.81 -3.00 8.02
N GLU A 326 -5.51 -2.68 6.77
CA GLU A 326 -5.67 -3.54 5.61
C GLU A 326 -4.35 -3.67 4.84
N SER A 327 -4.32 -4.55 3.88
CA SER A 327 -3.20 -4.67 2.95
C SER A 327 -3.20 -3.55 1.91
N LEU A 328 -4.33 -3.05 1.47
CA LEU A 328 -4.59 -2.30 0.24
C LEU A 328 -4.25 -3.10 -1.03
N ASP A 329 -3.12 -3.83 -1.02
CA ASP A 329 -2.70 -4.75 -2.09
C ASP A 329 -3.56 -6.03 -2.10
N ASP A 330 -4.23 -6.31 -0.99
CA ASP A 330 -4.95 -7.55 -0.64
C ASP A 330 -4.12 -8.83 -0.81
N PHE A 331 -2.81 -8.72 -0.58
CA PHE A 331 -1.93 -9.89 -0.45
C PHE A 331 -1.96 -10.38 0.99
N TYR A 332 -2.84 -11.35 1.27
CA TYR A 332 -3.02 -11.93 2.59
C TYR A 332 -2.80 -13.45 2.59
N ILE A 333 -2.16 -13.93 3.65
CA ILE A 333 -2.07 -15.35 4.02
C ILE A 333 -2.79 -15.49 5.37
N LEU A 334 -3.90 -16.22 5.39
CA LEU A 334 -4.82 -16.30 6.52
C LEU A 334 -4.79 -17.67 7.22
N SER A 335 -5.01 -17.70 8.54
CA SER A 335 -5.06 -18.96 9.31
C SER A 335 -6.27 -19.84 8.98
N SER A 336 -7.28 -19.32 8.30
CA SER A 336 -8.36 -20.11 7.71
C SER A 336 -7.90 -20.98 6.52
N GLY A 337 -6.64 -20.85 6.08
CA GLY A 337 -6.10 -21.51 4.89
C GLY A 337 -6.47 -20.80 3.58
N LEU A 338 -7.05 -19.60 3.68
CA LEU A 338 -7.31 -18.75 2.52
C LEU A 338 -6.12 -17.84 2.23
N VAL A 339 -5.91 -17.60 0.95
CA VAL A 339 -5.00 -16.57 0.42
C VAL A 339 -5.81 -15.62 -0.43
N LEU A 340 -5.53 -14.31 -0.29
CA LEU A 340 -6.16 -13.29 -1.10
C LEU A 340 -5.13 -12.60 -1.97
N LEU A 341 -5.57 -12.26 -3.19
CA LEU A 341 -4.91 -11.35 -4.12
C LEU A 341 -5.98 -10.42 -4.70
N GLN A 342 -5.58 -9.25 -5.21
CA GLN A 342 -6.50 -8.39 -5.95
C GLN A 342 -5.80 -7.61 -7.06
N THR A 343 -6.57 -7.13 -8.02
CA THR A 343 -6.20 -6.04 -8.91
C THR A 343 -7.39 -5.09 -9.07
N THR A 344 -7.12 -3.79 -9.03
CA THR A 344 -8.16 -2.76 -9.11
C THR A 344 -8.74 -2.66 -10.52
N ASN A 345 -10.07 -2.68 -10.63
CA ASN A 345 -10.81 -2.45 -11.87
C ASN A 345 -11.30 -1.00 -11.93
N SER A 346 -11.21 -0.40 -13.12
CA SER A 346 -11.72 0.96 -13.33
C SER A 346 -13.21 0.96 -13.65
N VAL A 347 -13.95 1.94 -13.10
CA VAL A 347 -15.35 2.20 -13.45
C VAL A 347 -15.42 3.43 -14.36
N TYR A 348 -15.48 3.20 -15.67
CA TYR A 348 -15.56 4.25 -16.70
C TYR A 348 -16.97 4.85 -16.84
N ASN A 349 -17.98 4.07 -16.49
CA ASN A 349 -19.37 4.53 -16.44
C ASN A 349 -19.62 5.35 -15.18
N LYS A 350 -19.38 6.65 -15.25
CA LYS A 350 -19.52 7.57 -14.11
C LYS A 350 -20.94 7.69 -13.55
N THR A 351 -21.94 7.19 -14.24
CA THR A 351 -23.31 7.18 -13.71
C THR A 351 -23.44 6.26 -12.51
N LEU A 352 -22.62 5.20 -12.45
CA LEU A 352 -22.57 4.28 -11.32
C LEU A 352 -22.05 4.95 -10.04
N LEU A 353 -21.13 5.92 -10.16
CA LEU A 353 -20.59 6.63 -8.99
C LEU A 353 -21.65 7.44 -8.22
N LYS A 354 -22.81 7.75 -8.85
CA LYS A 354 -23.94 8.38 -8.16
C LYS A 354 -24.63 7.47 -7.14
N LEU A 355 -24.34 6.17 -7.19
CA LEU A 355 -24.88 5.16 -6.27
C LEU A 355 -24.04 5.00 -5.00
N VAL A 356 -22.89 5.66 -4.92
CA VAL A 356 -22.04 5.66 -3.73
C VAL A 356 -22.70 6.49 -2.63
N THR A 357 -22.94 5.86 -1.47
CA THR A 357 -23.59 6.49 -0.32
C THR A 357 -22.85 6.17 0.98
N PRO A 358 -22.94 7.02 2.01
CA PRO A 358 -22.31 6.74 3.30
C PRO A 358 -23.00 5.64 4.12
N GLN A 359 -24.21 5.22 3.73
CA GLN A 359 -24.90 4.07 4.36
C GLN A 359 -24.41 2.74 3.77
N SER A 360 -23.10 2.54 3.83
CA SER A 360 -22.40 1.36 3.33
C SER A 360 -21.12 1.12 4.14
N LEU A 361 -20.52 -0.05 3.97
CA LEU A 361 -19.18 -0.33 4.52
C LEU A 361 -18.14 -0.17 3.42
N LEU A 362 -17.10 0.60 3.71
CA LEU A 362 -15.96 0.79 2.81
C LEU A 362 -15.28 -0.56 2.50
N ALA A 363 -14.62 -0.65 1.37
CA ALA A 363 -14.01 -1.91 0.92
C ALA A 363 -13.02 -2.47 1.95
N TRP A 364 -12.20 -1.62 2.56
CA TRP A 364 -11.25 -2.06 3.58
C TRP A 364 -11.93 -2.71 4.80
N GLN A 365 -13.07 -2.17 5.23
CA GLN A 365 -13.85 -2.74 6.35
C GLN A 365 -14.40 -4.12 5.98
N ARG A 366 -14.97 -4.25 4.77
CA ARG A 366 -15.58 -5.52 4.30
C ARG A 366 -14.54 -6.60 4.06
N VAL A 367 -13.37 -6.27 3.50
CA VAL A 367 -12.25 -7.21 3.34
C VAL A 367 -11.79 -7.73 4.71
N ARG A 368 -11.63 -6.84 5.70
CA ARG A 368 -11.23 -7.24 7.05
C ARG A 368 -12.24 -8.17 7.71
N VAL A 369 -13.53 -7.85 7.61
CA VAL A 369 -14.61 -8.68 8.16
C VAL A 369 -14.66 -10.03 7.45
N ALA A 370 -14.61 -10.07 6.11
CA ALA A 370 -14.60 -11.29 5.34
C ALA A 370 -13.37 -12.17 5.65
N ASN A 371 -12.19 -11.57 5.80
CA ASN A 371 -10.97 -12.27 6.19
C ASN A 371 -11.07 -12.91 7.58
N MET A 372 -11.74 -12.26 8.53
CA MET A 372 -11.93 -12.81 9.87
C MET A 372 -12.93 -13.97 9.89
N MET A 373 -14.03 -13.87 9.13
CA MET A 373 -15.18 -14.77 9.27
C MET A 373 -15.17 -15.94 8.30
N ALA A 374 -14.65 -15.77 7.07
CA ALA A 374 -14.78 -16.76 6.01
C ALA A 374 -13.86 -17.96 6.19
N ASN A 375 -14.42 -19.16 5.96
CA ASN A 375 -13.66 -20.42 5.96
C ASN A 375 -13.41 -20.97 4.54
N ASP A 376 -14.10 -20.45 3.53
CA ASP A 376 -13.92 -20.79 2.11
C ASP A 376 -14.20 -19.58 1.21
N GLY A 377 -13.90 -19.73 -0.10
CA GLY A 377 -14.01 -18.64 -1.05
C GLY A 377 -15.46 -18.17 -1.28
N ARG A 378 -16.45 -19.05 -1.21
CA ARG A 378 -17.86 -18.69 -1.34
C ARG A 378 -18.33 -17.85 -0.16
N GLN A 379 -18.03 -18.29 1.06
CA GLN A 379 -18.37 -17.54 2.27
C GLN A 379 -17.71 -16.15 2.26
N TRP A 380 -16.45 -16.09 1.81
CA TRP A 380 -15.75 -14.80 1.67
C TRP A 380 -16.52 -13.85 0.74
N ALA A 381 -16.94 -14.35 -0.42
CA ALA A 381 -17.70 -13.56 -1.39
C ALA A 381 -19.05 -13.09 -0.84
N GLU A 382 -19.79 -13.98 -0.17
CA GLU A 382 -21.11 -13.68 0.44
C GLU A 382 -20.99 -12.64 1.56
N ILE A 383 -19.96 -12.74 2.42
CA ILE A 383 -19.71 -11.78 3.50
C ILE A 383 -19.27 -10.43 2.91
N PHE A 384 -18.31 -10.42 1.98
CA PHE A 384 -17.81 -9.22 1.33
C PHE A 384 -18.91 -8.46 0.56
N SER A 385 -19.89 -9.15 0.02
CA SER A 385 -21.01 -8.56 -0.74
C SER A 385 -21.96 -7.72 0.12
N LYS A 386 -21.95 -7.90 1.44
CA LYS A 386 -22.86 -7.16 2.35
C LYS A 386 -22.47 -5.68 2.41
N TYR A 387 -23.46 -4.81 2.30
CA TYR A 387 -23.29 -3.35 2.44
C TYR A 387 -22.23 -2.75 1.51
N ASN A 388 -22.18 -3.21 0.27
CA ASN A 388 -21.23 -2.77 -0.76
C ASN A 388 -21.21 -1.25 -0.92
N SER A 389 -20.04 -0.62 -0.70
CA SER A 389 -19.83 0.82 -0.91
C SER A 389 -19.76 1.19 -2.40
N GLY A 390 -19.37 0.25 -3.26
CA GLY A 390 -19.06 0.55 -4.67
C GLY A 390 -17.82 1.39 -4.84
N THR A 391 -16.96 1.43 -3.83
CA THR A 391 -15.66 2.10 -3.83
C THR A 391 -14.54 1.08 -3.70
N TYR A 392 -13.36 1.39 -4.22
CA TYR A 392 -12.23 0.46 -4.38
C TYR A 392 -12.67 -0.81 -5.13
N ASN A 393 -13.11 -0.59 -6.37
CA ASN A 393 -13.68 -1.65 -7.19
C ASN A 393 -12.57 -2.55 -7.74
N ASN A 394 -12.52 -3.79 -7.26
CA ASN A 394 -11.43 -4.74 -7.52
C ASN A 394 -11.95 -6.04 -8.12
N GLN A 395 -11.04 -6.80 -8.74
CA GLN A 395 -11.14 -8.24 -8.87
C GLN A 395 -10.36 -8.87 -7.71
N TYR A 396 -11.06 -9.55 -6.81
CA TYR A 396 -10.46 -10.35 -5.75
C TYR A 396 -10.34 -11.79 -6.20
N MET A 397 -9.20 -12.40 -5.91
CA MET A 397 -8.92 -13.82 -6.11
C MET A 397 -8.79 -14.46 -4.74
N VAL A 398 -9.79 -15.27 -4.36
CA VAL A 398 -9.81 -15.99 -3.09
C VAL A 398 -9.39 -17.42 -3.34
N LEU A 399 -8.17 -17.77 -2.93
CA LEU A 399 -7.56 -19.07 -3.13
C LEU A 399 -7.63 -19.88 -1.83
N ASP A 400 -8.32 -21.01 -1.85
CA ASP A 400 -8.45 -21.93 -0.71
C ASP A 400 -7.39 -23.04 -0.79
N LEU A 401 -6.31 -22.88 -0.02
CA LEU A 401 -5.19 -23.83 0.00
C LEU A 401 -5.56 -25.19 0.61
N LYS A 402 -6.62 -25.28 1.41
CA LYS A 402 -7.13 -26.55 1.95
C LYS A 402 -7.69 -27.49 0.86
N LYS A 403 -8.02 -26.90 -0.31
CA LYS A 403 -8.54 -27.60 -1.49
C LYS A 403 -7.42 -28.04 -2.46
N VAL A 404 -6.19 -27.64 -2.20
CA VAL A 404 -5.02 -28.04 -3.00
C VAL A 404 -4.49 -29.36 -2.48
N LYS A 405 -4.46 -30.39 -3.33
CA LYS A 405 -3.87 -31.69 -3.04
C LYS A 405 -2.60 -31.86 -3.88
N PRO A 406 -1.40 -31.55 -3.32
CA PRO A 406 -0.15 -31.61 -4.08
C PRO A 406 0.05 -32.97 -4.75
N LYS A 407 0.48 -32.95 -6.02
CA LYS A 407 0.68 -34.12 -6.87
C LYS A 407 -0.56 -34.94 -7.20
N HIS A 408 -1.75 -34.43 -6.87
CA HIS A 408 -3.02 -35.12 -7.13
C HIS A 408 -4.04 -34.26 -7.86
N SER A 409 -4.54 -33.20 -7.25
CA SER A 409 -5.65 -32.42 -7.81
C SER A 409 -5.84 -31.06 -7.14
N LEU A 410 -6.66 -30.24 -7.77
CA LEU A 410 -7.34 -29.11 -7.13
C LEU A 410 -8.82 -29.49 -6.96
N ASP A 411 -9.33 -29.51 -5.74
CA ASP A 411 -10.74 -29.77 -5.50
C ASP A 411 -11.58 -28.54 -5.89
N THR A 412 -12.83 -28.75 -6.27
CA THR A 412 -13.78 -27.66 -6.57
C THR A 412 -13.89 -26.71 -5.36
N GLY A 413 -13.89 -25.41 -5.63
CA GLY A 413 -13.85 -24.37 -4.61
C GLY A 413 -12.44 -23.88 -4.26
N THR A 414 -11.39 -24.36 -4.96
CA THR A 414 -10.02 -23.87 -4.76
C THR A 414 -9.87 -22.39 -5.13
N LEU A 415 -10.57 -21.89 -6.17
CA LEU A 415 -10.50 -20.50 -6.59
C LEU A 415 -11.87 -19.88 -6.76
N TYR A 416 -12.14 -18.80 -6.06
CA TYR A 416 -13.27 -17.90 -6.31
C TYR A 416 -12.76 -16.55 -6.81
N ILE A 417 -13.43 -16.02 -7.84
CA ILE A 417 -13.23 -14.66 -8.34
C ILE A 417 -14.41 -13.82 -7.93
N VAL A 418 -14.14 -12.69 -7.28
CA VAL A 418 -15.15 -11.77 -6.75
C VAL A 418 -14.89 -10.38 -7.31
N GLU A 419 -15.87 -9.78 -7.95
CA GLU A 419 -15.76 -8.45 -8.52
C GLU A 419 -16.93 -7.58 -8.10
N GLN A 420 -16.67 -6.30 -7.89
CA GLN A 420 -17.70 -5.33 -7.52
C GLN A 420 -17.67 -4.08 -8.38
N ILE A 421 -18.81 -3.46 -8.45
CA ILE A 421 -19.07 -2.08 -8.88
C ILE A 421 -20.09 -1.45 -7.95
N PRO A 422 -20.35 -0.15 -7.99
CA PRO A 422 -21.42 0.44 -7.20
C PRO A 422 -22.74 -0.31 -7.37
N SER A 423 -23.35 -0.71 -6.25
CA SER A 423 -24.60 -1.46 -6.13
C SER A 423 -24.59 -2.94 -6.59
N TYR A 424 -23.48 -3.48 -7.11
CA TYR A 424 -23.45 -4.85 -7.60
C TYR A 424 -22.14 -5.56 -7.28
N VAL A 425 -22.25 -6.80 -6.84
CA VAL A 425 -21.13 -7.74 -6.64
C VAL A 425 -21.43 -9.01 -7.41
N GLU A 426 -20.46 -9.49 -8.17
CA GLU A 426 -20.52 -10.76 -8.88
C GLU A 426 -19.36 -11.66 -8.46
N TYR A 427 -19.65 -12.95 -8.25
CA TYR A 427 -18.62 -13.92 -7.92
C TYR A 427 -18.90 -15.28 -8.54
N SER A 428 -17.83 -15.97 -8.87
CA SER A 428 -17.91 -17.28 -9.49
C SER A 428 -16.75 -18.18 -9.07
N GLU A 429 -17.03 -19.46 -9.06
CA GLU A 429 -16.06 -20.54 -8.84
C GLU A 429 -15.26 -20.77 -10.13
N GLN A 430 -13.92 -20.75 -10.07
CA GLN A 430 -13.05 -20.77 -11.26
C GLN A 430 -11.92 -21.80 -11.15
N THR A 431 -12.09 -22.85 -10.35
CA THR A 431 -11.09 -23.92 -10.20
C THR A 431 -10.83 -24.65 -11.53
N ASP A 432 -11.84 -24.83 -12.39
CA ASP A 432 -11.67 -25.48 -13.69
C ASP A 432 -10.76 -24.69 -14.65
N VAL A 433 -10.81 -23.36 -14.58
CA VAL A 433 -9.87 -22.51 -15.30
C VAL A 433 -8.46 -22.64 -14.71
N LEU A 434 -8.35 -22.61 -13.37
CA LEU A 434 -7.06 -22.73 -12.69
C LEU A 434 -6.40 -24.10 -12.92
N ARG A 435 -7.15 -25.20 -13.03
CA ARG A 435 -6.65 -26.54 -13.40
C ARG A 435 -5.92 -26.56 -14.75
N LYS A 436 -6.22 -25.60 -15.65
CA LYS A 436 -5.52 -25.44 -16.93
C LYS A 436 -4.14 -24.81 -16.79
N GLY A 437 -3.73 -24.45 -15.57
CA GLY A 437 -2.37 -24.08 -15.22
C GLY A 437 -2.19 -22.71 -14.58
N TYR A 438 -3.06 -21.72 -14.82
CA TYR A 438 -2.88 -20.40 -14.24
C TYR A 438 -4.15 -19.54 -14.24
N TRP A 439 -4.16 -18.54 -13.34
CA TRP A 439 -5.11 -17.42 -13.35
C TRP A 439 -4.33 -16.11 -13.29
N PRO A 440 -4.45 -15.22 -14.29
CA PRO A 440 -3.84 -13.89 -14.27
C PRO A 440 -4.87 -12.82 -13.90
N SER A 441 -4.42 -11.71 -13.35
CA SER A 441 -5.26 -10.52 -13.16
C SER A 441 -4.48 -9.25 -13.47
N TYR A 442 -5.11 -8.30 -14.18
CA TYR A 442 -4.44 -7.16 -14.81
C TYR A 442 -5.35 -5.93 -15.00
N ASN A 443 -6.25 -5.67 -14.03
CA ASN A 443 -7.13 -4.49 -13.96
C ASN A 443 -8.19 -4.41 -15.07
N ILE A 444 -8.66 -5.55 -15.53
CA ILE A 444 -9.78 -5.65 -16.47
C ILE A 444 -10.74 -6.70 -15.90
N PRO A 445 -12.03 -6.39 -15.74
CA PRO A 445 -12.99 -7.32 -15.15
C PRO A 445 -13.12 -8.61 -15.97
N PHE A 446 -13.21 -9.73 -15.27
CA PHE A 446 -13.47 -11.05 -15.82
C PHE A 446 -14.95 -11.28 -16.08
N HIS A 447 -15.83 -10.91 -15.12
CA HIS A 447 -17.26 -11.13 -15.27
C HIS A 447 -17.85 -10.17 -16.30
N GLU A 448 -18.56 -10.74 -17.28
CA GLU A 448 -19.07 -10.01 -18.44
C GLU A 448 -19.97 -8.83 -18.03
N LYS A 449 -20.84 -9.02 -17.05
CA LYS A 449 -21.74 -7.97 -16.58
C LYS A 449 -20.98 -6.81 -15.94
N ILE A 450 -19.98 -7.12 -15.08
CA ILE A 450 -19.10 -6.12 -14.48
C ILE A 450 -18.33 -5.36 -15.58
N TYR A 451 -17.75 -6.08 -16.54
CA TYR A 451 -17.03 -5.51 -17.68
C TYR A 451 -17.91 -4.55 -18.50
N ASN A 452 -19.12 -5.00 -18.86
CA ASN A 452 -20.05 -4.22 -19.67
C ASN A 452 -20.57 -2.97 -18.94
N TRP A 453 -20.99 -3.12 -17.68
CA TRP A 453 -21.55 -2.03 -16.90
C TRP A 453 -20.52 -0.98 -16.50
N SER A 454 -19.27 -1.41 -16.27
CA SER A 454 -18.15 -0.51 -16.01
C SER A 454 -17.75 0.35 -17.22
N GLY A 455 -18.20 -0.01 -18.43
CA GLY A 455 -17.99 0.80 -19.65
C GLY A 455 -16.76 0.40 -20.47
N TYR A 456 -16.18 -0.79 -20.27
CA TYR A 456 -15.02 -1.27 -21.05
C TYR A 456 -15.30 -1.43 -22.55
N PRO A 457 -16.49 -1.91 -23.02
CA PRO A 457 -16.76 -2.01 -24.47
C PRO A 457 -16.63 -0.67 -25.19
N MET A 458 -17.12 0.42 -24.58
CA MET A 458 -16.97 1.76 -25.13
C MET A 458 -15.49 2.20 -25.16
N LEU A 459 -14.72 1.82 -24.17
CA LEU A 459 -13.29 2.11 -24.12
C LEU A 459 -12.54 1.38 -25.24
N VAL A 460 -12.83 0.08 -25.43
CA VAL A 460 -12.26 -0.72 -26.53
C VAL A 460 -12.61 -0.13 -27.90
N GLN A 461 -13.87 0.28 -28.09
CA GLN A 461 -14.30 0.92 -29.34
C GLN A 461 -13.52 2.21 -29.63
N LYS A 462 -13.20 3.00 -28.60
CA LYS A 462 -12.53 4.31 -28.75
C LYS A 462 -11.01 4.23 -28.79
N LEU A 463 -10.41 3.36 -27.99
CA LEU A 463 -8.98 3.32 -27.71
C LEU A 463 -8.29 2.03 -28.23
N GLY A 464 -9.06 1.05 -28.67
CA GLY A 464 -8.56 -0.17 -29.29
C GLY A 464 -8.48 -1.37 -28.34
N LEU A 465 -8.06 -2.49 -28.91
CA LEU A 465 -8.08 -3.82 -28.30
C LEU A 465 -7.15 -4.00 -27.08
N ASP A 466 -6.21 -3.10 -26.86
CA ASP A 466 -5.34 -3.13 -25.68
C ASP A 466 -6.13 -2.93 -24.35
N TYR A 467 -7.40 -2.55 -24.44
CA TYR A 467 -8.32 -2.42 -23.31
C TYR A 467 -9.32 -3.58 -23.20
N SER A 468 -9.24 -4.57 -24.10
CA SER A 468 -10.06 -5.77 -24.02
C SER A 468 -9.46 -6.80 -23.08
N TYR A 469 -10.32 -7.70 -22.53
CA TYR A 469 -9.89 -8.71 -21.57
C TYR A 469 -8.78 -9.61 -22.14
N ASP A 470 -8.97 -10.17 -23.33
CA ASP A 470 -8.03 -11.15 -23.90
C ASP A 470 -6.81 -10.56 -24.60
N LEU A 471 -6.90 -9.33 -25.09
CA LEU A 471 -5.89 -8.73 -25.97
C LEU A 471 -5.11 -7.60 -25.31
N ALA A 472 -5.38 -7.31 -24.04
CA ALA A 472 -4.54 -6.38 -23.27
C ALA A 472 -3.07 -6.83 -23.26
N PRO A 473 -2.11 -5.90 -23.30
CA PRO A 473 -0.67 -6.24 -23.31
C PRO A 473 -0.28 -7.22 -22.23
N ARG A 474 -0.72 -7.00 -20.99
CA ARG A 474 -0.43 -7.89 -19.84
C ARG A 474 -1.08 -9.26 -19.99
N ALA A 475 -2.30 -9.34 -20.54
CA ALA A 475 -2.94 -10.63 -20.82
C ALA A 475 -2.11 -11.48 -21.78
N LYS A 476 -1.59 -10.86 -22.85
CA LYS A 476 -0.73 -11.53 -23.85
C LYS A 476 0.60 -11.96 -23.24
N ILE A 477 1.23 -11.11 -22.42
CA ILE A 477 2.51 -11.41 -21.75
C ILE A 477 2.33 -12.55 -20.76
N PHE A 478 1.31 -12.53 -19.88
CA PHE A 478 1.02 -13.63 -18.98
C PHE A 478 0.76 -14.94 -19.72
N ARG A 479 -0.05 -14.92 -20.78
CA ARG A 479 -0.35 -16.11 -21.59
C ARG A 479 0.91 -16.71 -22.21
N ARG A 480 1.83 -15.88 -22.70
CA ARG A 480 3.11 -16.31 -23.27
C ARG A 480 4.06 -16.85 -22.20
N ASP A 481 4.19 -16.15 -21.06
CA ASP A 481 5.32 -16.37 -20.15
C ASP A 481 4.98 -17.26 -18.93
N GLN A 482 3.69 -17.49 -18.61
CA GLN A 482 3.28 -18.35 -17.49
C GLN A 482 3.83 -19.78 -17.60
N GLY A 483 4.02 -20.30 -18.81
CA GLY A 483 4.59 -21.63 -19.02
C GLY A 483 6.06 -21.76 -18.64
N ARG A 484 6.77 -20.64 -18.45
CA ARG A 484 8.17 -20.60 -18.00
C ARG A 484 8.29 -20.66 -16.49
N VAL A 485 7.19 -20.55 -15.76
CA VAL A 485 7.20 -20.65 -14.30
C VAL A 485 7.28 -22.11 -13.90
N THR A 486 8.44 -22.50 -13.36
CA THR A 486 8.75 -23.86 -12.90
C THR A 486 9.19 -23.89 -11.43
N ASP A 487 9.56 -22.73 -10.88
CA ASP A 487 10.07 -22.55 -9.52
C ASP A 487 9.83 -21.11 -9.00
N MET A 488 10.26 -20.85 -7.78
CA MET A 488 10.16 -19.55 -7.12
C MET A 488 10.94 -18.46 -7.88
N ALA A 489 12.09 -18.77 -8.44
CA ALA A 489 12.93 -17.79 -9.14
C ALA A 489 12.27 -17.33 -10.44
N SER A 490 11.74 -18.25 -11.22
CA SER A 490 11.01 -17.97 -12.46
C SER A 490 9.68 -17.26 -12.20
N MET A 491 8.99 -17.56 -11.08
CA MET A 491 7.80 -16.81 -10.67
C MET A 491 8.13 -15.35 -10.35
N LYS A 492 9.18 -15.11 -9.55
CA LYS A 492 9.71 -13.77 -9.26
C LYS A 492 10.06 -13.03 -10.54
N TYR A 493 10.71 -13.72 -11.49
CA TYR A 493 11.11 -13.14 -12.77
C TYR A 493 9.91 -12.67 -13.58
N VAL A 494 8.87 -13.50 -13.75
CA VAL A 494 7.66 -13.14 -14.49
C VAL A 494 6.93 -11.95 -13.87
N MET A 495 6.82 -11.92 -12.55
CA MET A 495 6.12 -10.85 -11.84
C MET A 495 6.86 -9.51 -11.81
N ARG A 496 8.17 -9.53 -12.04
CA ARG A 496 9.01 -8.32 -12.17
C ARG A 496 9.27 -7.91 -13.62
N TYR A 497 8.70 -8.65 -14.58
CA TYR A 497 9.00 -8.49 -16.01
C TYR A 497 8.69 -7.10 -16.54
N ASN A 498 9.72 -6.48 -17.11
CA ASN A 498 9.60 -5.25 -17.89
C ASN A 498 10.72 -5.17 -18.95
N ASN A 499 10.40 -5.57 -20.16
CA ASN A 499 11.28 -5.43 -21.33
C ASN A 499 10.63 -4.57 -22.40
N TYR A 500 10.05 -3.42 -21.97
CA TYR A 500 9.18 -2.61 -22.81
C TYR A 500 9.78 -2.15 -24.15
N LYS A 501 11.10 -1.98 -24.21
CA LYS A 501 11.81 -1.51 -25.42
C LYS A 501 11.87 -2.58 -26.52
N LYS A 502 11.80 -3.87 -26.16
CA LYS A 502 12.00 -4.99 -27.09
C LYS A 502 10.77 -5.89 -27.20
N ASP A 503 9.89 -5.91 -26.19
CA ASP A 503 8.68 -6.74 -26.21
C ASP A 503 7.65 -6.16 -27.19
N PRO A 504 7.21 -6.95 -28.21
CA PRO A 504 6.25 -6.47 -29.20
C PRO A 504 4.89 -6.12 -28.59
N TYR A 505 4.50 -6.75 -27.48
CA TYR A 505 3.24 -6.44 -26.79
C TYR A 505 3.29 -5.13 -26.00
N SER A 506 4.48 -4.71 -25.58
CA SER A 506 4.67 -3.44 -24.87
C SER A 506 4.63 -2.22 -25.78
N LYS A 507 4.92 -2.36 -27.07
CA LYS A 507 4.90 -1.26 -28.05
C LYS A 507 5.73 -0.04 -27.63
N GLY A 508 6.82 -0.25 -26.89
CA GLY A 508 7.67 0.82 -26.37
C GLY A 508 7.13 1.55 -25.13
N ASP A 509 5.96 1.17 -24.60
CA ASP A 509 5.36 1.76 -23.41
C ASP A 509 5.84 1.01 -22.16
N PRO A 510 6.53 1.69 -21.20
CA PRO A 510 7.08 1.06 -20.00
C PRO A 510 6.02 0.53 -19.03
N CYS A 511 4.74 0.75 -19.30
CA CYS A 511 3.63 0.24 -18.50
C CYS A 511 2.76 -0.80 -19.22
N ASN A 512 3.03 -1.10 -20.48
CA ASN A 512 2.47 -2.26 -21.17
C ASN A 512 3.25 -3.54 -20.84
N THR A 513 3.53 -3.75 -19.57
CA THR A 513 4.34 -4.86 -19.03
C THR A 513 3.72 -5.39 -17.73
N ILE A 514 4.32 -6.41 -17.11
CA ILE A 514 3.84 -6.95 -15.83
C ILE A 514 4.17 -6.02 -14.66
N CYS A 515 5.32 -5.35 -14.69
CA CYS A 515 5.76 -4.42 -13.64
C CYS A 515 6.11 -3.06 -14.28
N CYS A 516 5.18 -2.14 -14.28
CA CYS A 516 5.27 -0.82 -14.92
C CYS A 516 6.40 0.04 -14.35
N ARG A 517 7.02 0.85 -15.23
CA ARG A 517 8.02 1.87 -14.91
C ARG A 517 7.61 3.20 -15.53
N GLU A 518 6.54 3.83 -15.01
CA GLU A 518 6.02 5.10 -15.53
C GLU A 518 7.05 6.24 -15.42
N ASP A 519 7.94 6.16 -14.44
CA ASP A 519 9.08 7.06 -14.31
C ASP A 519 10.05 7.05 -15.51
N LEU A 520 9.98 6.02 -16.36
CA LEU A 520 10.74 5.90 -17.61
C LEU A 520 9.95 6.29 -18.86
N ASN A 521 8.72 6.78 -18.72
CA ASN A 521 7.96 7.29 -19.86
C ASN A 521 8.72 8.46 -20.52
N SER A 522 8.83 8.43 -21.85
CA SER A 522 9.61 9.43 -22.61
C SER A 522 8.90 10.78 -22.76
N VAL A 523 7.57 10.80 -22.66
CA VAL A 523 6.75 12.00 -22.93
C VAL A 523 6.38 12.72 -21.63
N ASP A 524 5.86 11.98 -20.64
CA ASP A 524 5.38 12.54 -19.38
C ASP A 524 5.76 11.59 -18.22
N PRO A 525 7.05 11.57 -17.83
CA PRO A 525 7.50 10.69 -16.77
C PRO A 525 6.93 11.15 -15.42
N SER A 526 6.39 10.21 -14.64
CA SER A 526 5.89 10.48 -13.29
C SER A 526 6.38 9.42 -12.30
N PRO A 527 6.54 9.75 -11.01
CA PRO A 527 6.97 8.80 -9.99
C PRO A 527 5.82 7.86 -9.64
N GLY A 528 5.57 6.87 -10.51
CA GLY A 528 4.49 5.92 -10.40
C GLY A 528 4.80 4.62 -11.13
N GLY A 529 3.94 3.63 -10.93
CA GLY A 529 4.04 2.30 -11.51
C GLY A 529 4.20 1.22 -10.46
N CYS A 530 4.85 0.12 -10.86
CA CYS A 530 5.07 -1.05 -10.01
C CYS A 530 6.21 -0.78 -9.02
N TYR A 531 5.94 -0.91 -7.74
CA TYR A 531 6.91 -0.59 -6.69
C TYR A 531 7.16 -1.71 -5.69
N ASP A 532 6.55 -2.87 -5.87
CA ASP A 532 6.88 -4.06 -5.09
C ASP A 532 6.49 -5.34 -5.84
N THR A 533 6.89 -6.47 -5.29
CA THR A 533 6.37 -7.78 -5.66
C THR A 533 6.40 -8.69 -4.43
N LYS A 534 5.30 -9.39 -4.17
CA LYS A 534 5.17 -10.43 -3.15
C LYS A 534 4.89 -11.75 -3.84
N VAL A 535 5.59 -12.80 -3.42
CA VAL A 535 5.45 -14.16 -3.98
C VAL A 535 5.47 -15.16 -2.84
N ALA A 536 4.56 -16.10 -2.88
CA ALA A 536 4.59 -17.29 -2.02
C ALA A 536 4.12 -18.53 -2.80
N ASP A 537 4.24 -19.66 -2.17
CA ASP A 537 3.70 -20.93 -2.63
C ASP A 537 2.95 -21.65 -1.50
N LEU A 538 2.42 -22.82 -1.77
CA LEU A 538 1.68 -23.62 -0.78
C LEU A 538 2.46 -23.84 0.51
N TYR A 539 3.77 -24.12 0.39
CA TYR A 539 4.61 -24.47 1.54
C TYR A 539 4.98 -23.23 2.37
N LEU A 540 5.35 -22.14 1.73
CA LEU A 540 5.61 -20.87 2.41
C LEU A 540 4.36 -20.35 3.11
N ALA A 541 3.19 -20.46 2.46
CA ALA A 541 1.93 -20.01 3.04
C ALA A 541 1.56 -20.80 4.31
N SER A 542 1.87 -22.10 4.37
CA SER A 542 1.64 -22.91 5.58
C SER A 542 2.43 -22.41 6.80
N GLU A 543 3.51 -21.66 6.57
CA GLU A 543 4.33 -21.00 7.60
C GLU A 543 4.07 -19.48 7.71
N TYR A 544 3.01 -18.96 7.09
CA TYR A 544 2.72 -17.51 7.01
C TYR A 544 3.87 -16.70 6.42
N THR A 545 4.61 -17.30 5.50
CA THR A 545 5.85 -16.76 4.92
C THR A 545 5.62 -16.36 3.47
N ALA A 546 6.27 -15.28 3.05
CA ALA A 546 6.34 -14.85 1.66
C ALA A 546 7.72 -14.29 1.34
N HIS A 547 8.06 -14.22 0.06
CA HIS A 547 9.19 -13.42 -0.41
C HIS A 547 8.68 -12.09 -0.93
N ALA A 548 9.29 -10.98 -0.49
CA ALA A 548 8.89 -9.64 -0.90
C ALA A 548 10.09 -8.79 -1.29
N ILE A 549 9.91 -7.96 -2.33
CA ILE A 549 10.87 -6.95 -2.76
C ILE A 549 10.16 -5.59 -2.82
N SER A 550 10.82 -4.53 -2.35
CA SER A 550 10.35 -3.15 -2.48
C SER A 550 11.13 -2.42 -3.56
N GLY A 551 10.45 -1.51 -4.24
CA GLY A 551 11.00 -0.65 -5.27
C GLY A 551 10.64 -1.08 -6.70
N PRO A 552 10.78 -0.15 -7.66
CA PRO A 552 10.56 -0.40 -9.09
C PRO A 552 11.52 -1.44 -9.65
N THR A 553 11.07 -2.19 -10.67
CA THR A 553 11.91 -3.24 -11.27
C THR A 553 13.14 -2.68 -11.99
N VAL A 554 14.29 -3.31 -11.77
CA VAL A 554 15.54 -3.06 -12.50
C VAL A 554 15.82 -4.16 -13.53
N GLN A 555 14.87 -5.06 -13.75
CA GLN A 555 15.01 -6.20 -14.64
C GLN A 555 15.35 -5.76 -16.08
N GLY A 556 16.17 -6.56 -16.76
CA GLY A 556 16.57 -6.26 -18.14
C GLY A 556 17.50 -5.06 -18.29
N GLY A 557 18.17 -4.62 -17.20
CA GLY A 557 19.08 -3.48 -17.19
C GLY A 557 18.37 -2.12 -17.12
N LEU A 558 17.14 -2.09 -16.62
CA LEU A 558 16.46 -0.83 -16.31
C LEU A 558 17.18 -0.10 -15.16
N PRO A 559 17.22 1.25 -15.17
CA PRO A 559 17.94 2.01 -14.15
C PRO A 559 17.26 1.87 -12.79
N VAL A 560 18.06 1.95 -11.74
CA VAL A 560 17.59 2.10 -10.36
C VAL A 560 16.77 3.38 -10.25
N PHE A 561 15.66 3.33 -9.51
CA PHE A 561 14.87 4.52 -9.24
C PHE A 561 15.53 5.37 -8.14
N HIS A 562 15.61 6.69 -8.40
CA HIS A 562 16.08 7.70 -7.46
C HIS A 562 15.10 8.87 -7.38
N TRP A 563 14.87 9.38 -6.16
CA TRP A 563 14.02 10.55 -5.95
C TRP A 563 14.58 11.85 -6.51
N THR A 564 15.89 11.96 -6.74
CA THR A 564 16.54 13.16 -7.31
C THR A 564 15.85 13.68 -8.56
N ARG A 565 15.31 12.81 -9.39
CA ARG A 565 14.55 13.19 -10.60
C ARG A 565 13.16 13.74 -10.28
N PHE A 566 12.61 13.41 -9.12
CA PHE A 566 11.25 13.74 -8.67
C PHE A 566 11.24 14.39 -7.29
N ASN A 567 12.22 15.25 -7.01
CA ASN A 567 12.47 15.85 -5.70
C ASN A 567 11.34 16.76 -5.17
N LYS A 568 10.36 17.10 -6.02
CA LYS A 568 9.14 17.83 -5.61
C LYS A 568 8.07 16.91 -4.99
N THR A 569 8.20 15.61 -5.14
CA THR A 569 7.28 14.63 -4.55
C THR A 569 7.74 14.35 -3.12
N LEU A 570 6.84 14.50 -2.15
CA LEU A 570 7.13 14.15 -0.76
C LEU A 570 7.36 12.65 -0.63
N HIS A 571 8.42 12.28 0.08
CA HIS A 571 8.86 10.90 0.28
C HIS A 571 9.53 10.71 1.66
N ALA A 572 8.95 11.37 2.68
CA ALA A 572 9.43 11.27 4.06
C ALA A 572 9.49 9.81 4.54
N GLY A 573 10.53 9.48 5.30
CA GLY A 573 10.74 8.13 5.83
C GLY A 573 11.17 7.07 4.79
N MET A 574 11.38 7.45 3.52
CA MET A 574 11.74 6.55 2.44
C MET A 574 13.23 6.62 2.09
N PRO A 575 13.81 5.53 1.54
CA PRO A 575 15.15 5.54 0.97
C PRO A 575 15.23 6.48 -0.25
N GLU A 576 16.38 7.14 -0.46
CA GLU A 576 16.62 7.98 -1.63
C GLU A 576 16.66 7.17 -2.95
N ALA A 577 17.10 5.91 -2.88
CA ALA A 577 17.22 5.00 -4.01
C ALA A 577 16.65 3.61 -3.67
N TYR A 578 16.08 2.95 -4.68
CA TYR A 578 15.46 1.64 -4.51
C TYR A 578 16.20 0.57 -5.32
N ASN A 579 17.15 -0.09 -4.68
CA ASN A 579 17.93 -1.19 -5.25
C ASN A 579 18.07 -2.32 -4.23
N PHE A 580 16.94 -2.95 -3.93
CA PHE A 580 16.84 -4.02 -2.93
C PHE A 580 16.67 -5.38 -3.59
N ASP A 581 16.96 -6.43 -2.82
CA ASP A 581 16.68 -7.82 -3.18
C ASP A 581 15.38 -8.33 -2.55
N PHE A 582 14.92 -9.50 -3.01
CA PHE A 582 13.84 -10.21 -2.33
C PHE A 582 14.30 -10.68 -0.95
N ILE A 583 13.52 -10.33 0.06
CA ILE A 583 13.72 -10.81 1.43
C ILE A 583 12.59 -11.75 1.85
N THR A 584 12.85 -12.59 2.83
CA THR A 584 11.87 -13.50 3.41
C THR A 584 11.10 -12.82 4.52
N MET A 585 9.79 -12.72 4.37
CA MET A 585 8.85 -12.23 5.36
C MET A 585 8.28 -13.41 6.14
N LYS A 586 8.84 -13.67 7.32
CA LYS A 586 8.46 -14.79 8.18
C LYS A 586 8.20 -14.29 9.59
N PRO A 587 7.09 -14.73 10.26
CA PRO A 587 6.86 -14.42 11.66
C PRO A 587 7.92 -15.10 12.54
N ILE A 588 8.44 -14.39 13.53
CA ILE A 588 9.54 -14.85 14.39
C ILE A 588 9.12 -15.03 15.87
N LEU A 589 8.06 -14.35 16.31
CA LEU A 589 7.53 -14.58 17.66
C LEU A 589 6.86 -15.96 17.69
N LYS A 590 7.47 -16.89 18.41
CA LYS A 590 6.92 -18.25 18.53
C LYS A 590 5.51 -18.20 19.11
N PRO A 591 4.60 -19.08 18.63
CA PRO A 591 3.32 -19.26 19.29
C PRO A 591 3.56 -19.58 20.77
N ASP A 592 2.76 -18.98 21.66
CA ASP A 592 2.79 -19.37 23.05
C ASP A 592 2.12 -20.75 23.12
N ILE A 593 2.92 -21.75 23.50
CA ILE A 593 2.40 -23.09 23.82
C ILE A 593 1.65 -22.91 25.15
N LYS A 594 0.31 -22.91 25.08
CA LYS A 594 -0.53 -23.06 26.26
C LYS A 594 -0.78 -24.53 26.55
#